data_8021f4936dd35fadcb5f7eca341c0a20
#
_entry.id   8021f4936dd35fadcb5f7eca341c0a20
#
_cell.length_a   1.000
_cell.length_b   1.000
_cell.length_c   1.000
_cell.angle_alpha   90.00
_cell.angle_beta   90.00
_cell.angle_gamma   90.00
#
_symmetry.space_group_name_H-M   'P 1'
#
loop_
_entity.id
_entity.type
_entity.pdbx_description
1 polymer ?
#
loop_
_entity_poly.entity_id
_entity_poly.type
_entity_poly.pdbx_seq_one_letter_code
_entity_poly.pdbx_strand_id
1 'polypeptide(L)'
;MTIITRDESRNIGDCLDSVSFADQRVVLDSGSTDDTVELARAHGAEVTVAADWPGFGPQKNRALDLARSPWVLCLDADERVTPQLRAEIQEQIARHGEQAVAFEIPRLTQFCGVWIRHCGWTPDFVLRLFRLGQARFSDDWVHESLRPSQQGVRIIRLRHPLLHYSYPTPDHYWRKLERYSRDWARQRHARGQRTSMGRAALSGLVAFVRSYFLRLGFLDGAMGFAVCTMQAQAAFGKYFELYCLSRHGRSQPLP
;
A
#
# COMPACT_ATOMS: atom_id res chain seq x y z
N MET A 1 18.07 0.11 -1.23
CA MET A 1 16.67 0.09 -0.80
C MET A 1 16.19 1.51 -0.56
N THR A 2 14.90 1.82 -0.81
CA THR A 2 14.31 3.16 -0.61
C THR A 2 13.01 3.07 0.17
N ILE A 3 12.81 3.99 1.12
CA ILE A 3 11.58 4.15 1.93
C ILE A 3 11.22 5.63 1.97
N ILE A 4 9.93 5.96 1.96
CA ILE A 4 9.42 7.25 2.40
C ILE A 4 8.76 7.09 3.76
N THR A 5 8.92 8.07 4.66
CA THR A 5 8.38 8.00 6.03
C THR A 5 7.72 9.29 6.46
N ARG A 6 6.80 9.15 7.43
CA ARG A 6 6.31 10.22 8.28
C ARG A 6 5.68 9.64 9.53
N ASP A 7 6.22 9.97 10.71
CA ASP A 7 5.74 9.51 12.02
C ASP A 7 5.61 7.97 12.13
N GLU A 8 6.70 7.26 11.76
CA GLU A 8 6.80 5.79 11.70
C GLU A 8 7.80 5.21 12.71
N SER A 9 8.02 5.89 13.86
CA SER A 9 8.99 5.47 14.89
C SER A 9 8.76 4.04 15.39
N ARG A 10 7.51 3.54 15.36
CA ARG A 10 7.16 2.17 15.75
C ARG A 10 7.57 1.10 14.74
N ASN A 11 7.81 1.50 13.49
CA ASN A 11 7.98 0.58 12.38
C ASN A 11 9.37 0.65 11.76
N ILE A 12 9.98 1.84 11.69
CA ILE A 12 11.16 2.08 10.86
C ILE A 12 12.35 1.21 11.24
N GLY A 13 12.60 1.00 12.55
CA GLY A 13 13.72 0.20 13.02
C GLY A 13 13.67 -1.24 12.51
N ASP A 14 12.59 -1.95 12.80
CA ASP A 14 12.40 -3.35 12.34
C ASP A 14 12.38 -3.45 10.80
N CYS A 15 11.85 -2.44 10.09
CA CYS A 15 11.89 -2.40 8.64
C CYS A 15 13.34 -2.40 8.14
N LEU A 16 14.15 -1.49 8.66
CA LEU A 16 15.57 -1.35 8.29
C LEU A 16 16.40 -2.58 8.66
N ASP A 17 16.13 -3.21 9.80
CA ASP A 17 16.77 -4.46 10.21
C ASP A 17 16.48 -5.60 9.24
N SER A 18 15.24 -5.70 8.77
CA SER A 18 14.83 -6.72 7.81
C SER A 18 15.56 -6.62 6.46
N VAL A 19 16.13 -5.45 6.15
CA VAL A 19 16.87 -5.16 4.91
C VAL A 19 18.32 -4.77 5.17
N SER A 20 18.88 -5.20 6.30
CA SER A 20 20.30 -4.98 6.65
C SER A 20 21.30 -5.52 5.60
N PHE A 21 20.85 -6.40 4.71
CA PHE A 21 21.62 -6.93 3.59
C PHE A 21 21.74 -5.98 2.39
N ALA A 22 21.00 -4.85 2.36
CA ALA A 22 21.08 -3.88 1.29
C ALA A 22 22.32 -2.98 1.44
N ASP A 23 23.08 -2.79 0.36
CA ASP A 23 24.30 -1.96 0.35
C ASP A 23 24.01 -0.49 0.66
N GLN A 24 22.81 -0.01 0.29
CA GLN A 24 22.35 1.34 0.55
C GLN A 24 20.92 1.31 1.09
N ARG A 25 20.66 2.03 2.17
CA ARG A 25 19.35 2.20 2.79
C ARG A 25 18.99 3.67 2.81
N VAL A 26 18.16 4.10 1.84
CA VAL A 26 17.70 5.48 1.68
C VAL A 26 16.36 5.65 2.38
N VAL A 27 16.26 6.60 3.28
CA VAL A 27 15.02 7.04 3.91
C VAL A 27 14.77 8.50 3.57
N LEU A 28 13.65 8.79 2.90
CA LEU A 28 13.18 10.14 2.65
C LEU A 28 12.05 10.45 3.62
N ASP A 29 12.33 11.27 4.62
CA ASP A 29 11.38 11.66 5.65
C ASP A 29 10.59 12.91 5.25
N SER A 30 9.28 12.88 5.47
CA SER A 30 8.35 13.95 5.09
C SER A 30 8.01 14.89 6.27
N GLY A 31 8.98 15.13 7.16
CA GLY A 31 8.84 16.00 8.33
C GLY A 31 8.18 15.27 9.50
N SER A 32 8.74 14.15 9.93
CA SER A 32 8.34 13.46 11.16
C SER A 32 8.53 14.34 12.38
N THR A 33 7.63 14.17 13.35
CA THR A 33 7.64 14.88 14.63
C THR A 33 7.95 13.95 15.81
N ASP A 34 8.08 12.66 15.53
CA ASP A 34 8.49 11.61 16.46
C ASP A 34 9.96 11.18 16.20
N ASP A 35 10.43 10.14 16.88
CA ASP A 35 11.81 9.65 16.81
C ASP A 35 12.14 8.89 15.49
N THR A 36 11.32 9.00 14.44
CA THR A 36 11.51 8.27 13.18
C THR A 36 12.88 8.51 12.55
N VAL A 37 13.30 9.77 12.48
CA VAL A 37 14.55 10.17 11.83
C VAL A 37 15.77 9.66 12.61
N GLU A 38 15.75 9.80 13.93
CA GLU A 38 16.80 9.35 14.84
C GLU A 38 16.95 7.82 14.78
N LEU A 39 15.85 7.11 14.84
CA LEU A 39 15.83 5.64 14.72
C LEU A 39 16.33 5.18 13.35
N ALA A 40 15.89 5.82 12.27
CA ALA A 40 16.37 5.47 10.93
C ALA A 40 17.88 5.61 10.80
N ARG A 41 18.48 6.69 11.32
CA ARG A 41 19.93 6.91 11.34
C ARG A 41 20.65 5.88 12.21
N ALA A 42 20.11 5.59 13.40
CA ALA A 42 20.67 4.59 14.31
C ALA A 42 20.73 3.19 13.68
N HIS A 43 19.75 2.85 12.82
CA HIS A 43 19.72 1.61 12.03
C HIS A 43 20.51 1.73 10.70
N GLY A 44 21.36 2.76 10.53
CA GLY A 44 22.32 2.91 9.44
C GLY A 44 21.69 3.33 8.10
N ALA A 45 20.56 4.04 8.11
CA ALA A 45 19.99 4.61 6.91
C ALA A 45 20.58 5.99 6.58
N GLU A 46 20.69 6.26 5.27
CA GLU A 46 20.93 7.61 4.75
C GLU A 46 19.60 8.36 4.76
N VAL A 47 19.42 9.28 5.72
CA VAL A 47 18.17 9.99 5.92
C VAL A 47 18.23 11.39 5.33
N THR A 48 17.31 11.69 4.41
CA THR A 48 17.04 13.03 3.89
C THR A 48 15.65 13.49 4.38
N VAL A 49 15.57 14.72 4.91
CA VAL A 49 14.30 15.31 5.35
C VAL A 49 13.81 16.28 4.29
N ALA A 50 12.60 16.07 3.77
CA ALA A 50 11.90 16.94 2.84
C ALA A 50 10.47 17.16 3.37
N ALA A 51 10.28 18.25 4.12
CA ALA A 51 9.01 18.54 4.82
C ALA A 51 7.86 18.91 3.87
N ASP A 52 8.17 19.31 2.63
CA ASP A 52 7.17 19.52 1.59
C ASP A 52 6.60 18.18 1.11
N TRP A 53 5.28 18.10 1.00
CA TRP A 53 4.57 16.90 0.60
C TRP A 53 3.93 17.05 -0.78
N PRO A 54 4.57 16.59 -1.86
CA PRO A 54 4.03 16.68 -3.22
C PRO A 54 3.07 15.54 -3.59
N GLY A 55 2.81 14.60 -2.68
CA GLY A 55 2.06 13.36 -2.91
C GLY A 55 2.94 12.12 -2.85
N PHE A 56 2.30 10.94 -2.76
CA PHE A 56 3.02 9.66 -2.58
C PHE A 56 3.96 9.34 -3.75
N GLY A 57 3.48 9.41 -4.98
CA GLY A 57 4.27 9.08 -6.16
C GLY A 57 5.49 9.97 -6.33
N PRO A 58 5.35 11.31 -6.35
CA PRO A 58 6.47 12.24 -6.40
C PRO A 58 7.45 12.06 -5.24
N GLN A 59 6.98 11.81 -4.01
CA GLN A 59 7.86 11.59 -2.86
C GLN A 59 8.66 10.29 -2.99
N LYS A 60 8.02 9.20 -3.43
CA LYS A 60 8.72 7.93 -3.72
C LYS A 60 9.74 8.10 -4.86
N ASN A 61 9.43 8.89 -5.88
CA ASN A 61 10.37 9.20 -6.95
C ASN A 61 11.59 9.99 -6.45
N ARG A 62 11.40 10.96 -5.54
CA ARG A 62 12.53 11.67 -4.89
C ARG A 62 13.43 10.69 -4.12
N ALA A 63 12.85 9.71 -3.42
CA ALA A 63 13.63 8.68 -2.75
C ALA A 63 14.40 7.80 -3.74
N LEU A 64 13.83 7.50 -4.91
CA LEU A 64 14.51 6.78 -6.00
C LEU A 64 15.70 7.57 -6.56
N ASP A 65 15.57 8.89 -6.68
CA ASP A 65 16.63 9.76 -7.20
C ASP A 65 17.85 9.83 -6.28
N LEU A 66 17.72 9.44 -5.00
CA LEU A 66 18.81 9.31 -4.04
C LEU A 66 19.50 7.93 -4.09
N ALA A 67 18.90 6.96 -4.78
CA ALA A 67 19.47 5.62 -4.90
C ALA A 67 20.65 5.59 -5.88
N ARG A 68 21.72 4.85 -5.49
CA ARG A 68 22.95 4.71 -6.30
C ARG A 68 23.25 3.28 -6.71
N SER A 69 22.61 2.31 -6.04
CA SER A 69 22.81 0.89 -6.34
C SER A 69 22.06 0.47 -7.62
N PRO A 70 22.57 -0.50 -8.39
CA PRO A 70 21.93 -0.95 -9.63
C PRO A 70 20.51 -1.50 -9.46
N TRP A 71 20.22 -2.10 -8.31
CA TRP A 71 18.91 -2.64 -7.97
C TRP A 71 18.27 -1.84 -6.85
N VAL A 72 16.97 -1.62 -6.97
CA VAL A 72 16.18 -0.90 -5.97
C VAL A 72 15.06 -1.79 -5.47
N LEU A 73 14.98 -1.93 -4.15
CA LEU A 73 13.83 -2.47 -3.44
C LEU A 73 13.10 -1.31 -2.76
N CYS A 74 11.88 -1.02 -3.21
CA CYS A 74 11.01 -0.02 -2.58
C CYS A 74 10.18 -0.67 -1.49
N LEU A 75 10.19 -0.10 -0.28
CA LEU A 75 9.39 -0.55 0.84
C LEU A 75 8.58 0.60 1.45
N ASP A 76 7.50 0.25 2.10
CA ASP A 76 6.82 1.12 3.05
C ASP A 76 7.36 0.80 4.47
N ALA A 77 7.37 1.76 5.40
CA ALA A 77 7.99 1.59 6.72
C ALA A 77 7.36 0.47 7.56
N ASP A 78 6.11 0.13 7.28
CA ASP A 78 5.36 -0.95 7.92
C ASP A 78 5.50 -2.31 7.21
N GLU A 79 6.47 -2.45 6.28
CA GLU A 79 6.78 -3.71 5.59
C GLU A 79 8.07 -4.34 6.12
N ARG A 80 8.17 -5.69 6.10
CA ARG A 80 9.37 -6.47 6.54
C ARG A 80 9.69 -7.54 5.52
N VAL A 81 10.97 -7.65 5.18
CA VAL A 81 11.51 -8.71 4.32
C VAL A 81 11.78 -9.95 5.19
N THR A 82 11.16 -11.08 4.83
CA THR A 82 11.44 -12.36 5.51
C THR A 82 12.80 -12.92 5.10
N PRO A 83 13.44 -13.80 5.90
CA PRO A 83 14.68 -14.47 5.48
C PRO A 83 14.55 -15.24 4.17
N GLN A 84 13.39 -15.85 3.91
CA GLN A 84 13.09 -16.56 2.68
C GLN A 84 12.99 -15.60 1.48
N LEU A 85 12.28 -14.47 1.67
CA LEU A 85 12.19 -13.44 0.63
C LEU A 85 13.56 -12.81 0.34
N ARG A 86 14.38 -12.57 1.38
CA ARG A 86 15.76 -12.10 1.22
C ARG A 86 16.57 -13.03 0.32
N ALA A 87 16.55 -14.34 0.61
CA ALA A 87 17.28 -15.32 -0.18
C ALA A 87 16.80 -15.34 -1.64
N GLU A 88 15.48 -15.30 -1.85
CA GLU A 88 14.89 -15.25 -3.18
C GLU A 88 15.27 -13.97 -3.94
N ILE A 89 15.24 -12.80 -3.29
CA ILE A 89 15.68 -11.51 -3.89
C ILE A 89 17.14 -11.61 -4.35
N GLN A 90 18.04 -12.09 -3.49
CA GLN A 90 19.46 -12.23 -3.81
C GLN A 90 19.69 -13.21 -4.97
N GLU A 91 18.98 -14.34 -5.01
CA GLU A 91 19.02 -15.29 -6.11
C GLU A 91 18.56 -14.65 -7.42
N GLN A 92 17.44 -13.91 -7.40
CA GLN A 92 16.89 -13.29 -8.61
C GLN A 92 17.79 -12.17 -9.14
N ILE A 93 18.38 -11.38 -8.27
CA ILE A 93 19.37 -10.34 -8.65
C ILE A 93 20.59 -10.99 -9.32
N ALA A 94 21.12 -12.06 -8.73
CA ALA A 94 22.27 -12.79 -9.29
C ALA A 94 21.93 -13.42 -10.66
N ARG A 95 20.74 -14.00 -10.80
CA ARG A 95 20.27 -14.66 -12.02
C ARG A 95 20.05 -13.71 -13.19
N HIS A 96 19.49 -12.53 -12.92
CA HIS A 96 19.06 -11.61 -13.98
C HIS A 96 20.05 -10.50 -14.29
N GLY A 97 21.00 -10.20 -13.41
CA GLY A 97 22.11 -9.28 -13.69
C GLY A 97 21.64 -7.95 -14.31
N GLU A 98 21.94 -7.72 -15.58
CA GLU A 98 21.60 -6.50 -16.31
C GLU A 98 20.30 -6.58 -17.14
N GLN A 99 19.58 -7.67 -17.08
CA GLN A 99 18.35 -7.83 -17.86
C GLN A 99 17.27 -6.81 -17.45
N ALA A 100 16.41 -6.45 -18.41
CA ALA A 100 15.26 -5.58 -18.17
C ALA A 100 14.12 -6.37 -17.50
N VAL A 101 14.20 -6.54 -16.18
CA VAL A 101 13.22 -7.26 -15.37
C VAL A 101 12.84 -6.44 -14.14
N ALA A 102 11.60 -6.65 -13.69
CA ALA A 102 11.08 -6.13 -12.45
C ALA A 102 10.29 -7.22 -11.73
N PHE A 103 10.21 -7.15 -10.41
CA PHE A 103 9.61 -8.21 -9.62
C PHE A 103 8.43 -7.70 -8.80
N GLU A 104 7.30 -8.40 -8.92
CA GLU A 104 6.17 -8.29 -8.02
C GLU A 104 6.37 -9.21 -6.83
N ILE A 105 6.18 -8.67 -5.63
CA ILE A 105 6.29 -9.39 -4.36
C ILE A 105 4.89 -9.52 -3.77
N PRO A 106 4.44 -10.73 -3.38
CA PRO A 106 3.17 -10.89 -2.70
C PRO A 106 3.26 -10.30 -1.29
N ARG A 107 2.26 -9.53 -0.86
CA ARG A 107 2.16 -9.04 0.50
C ARG A 107 1.26 -9.96 1.33
N LEU A 108 1.67 -10.21 2.56
CA LEU A 108 0.86 -10.83 3.59
C LEU A 108 0.56 -9.77 4.65
N THR A 109 -0.69 -9.35 4.73
CA THR A 109 -1.11 -8.24 5.58
C THR A 109 -1.57 -8.73 6.95
N GLN A 110 -1.11 -8.04 8.01
CA GLN A 110 -1.56 -8.26 9.37
C GLN A 110 -2.71 -7.30 9.72
N PHE A 111 -3.72 -7.83 10.37
CA PHE A 111 -4.83 -7.06 10.93
C PHE A 111 -4.99 -7.38 12.42
N CYS A 112 -4.80 -6.41 13.29
CA CYS A 112 -4.91 -6.57 14.74
C CYS A 112 -4.13 -7.80 15.28
N GLY A 113 -2.88 -7.97 14.84
CA GLY A 113 -2.01 -9.08 15.25
C GLY A 113 -2.22 -10.40 14.52
N VAL A 114 -3.23 -10.54 13.65
CA VAL A 114 -3.53 -11.76 12.89
C VAL A 114 -3.20 -11.61 11.42
N TRP A 115 -2.48 -12.57 10.85
CA TRP A 115 -2.15 -12.61 9.42
C TRP A 115 -3.36 -13.06 8.61
N ILE A 116 -3.81 -12.21 7.67
CA ILE A 116 -4.97 -12.48 6.82
C ILE A 116 -4.51 -13.17 5.53
N ARG A 117 -4.85 -14.44 5.40
CA ARG A 117 -4.43 -15.27 4.26
C ARG A 117 -5.47 -15.39 3.16
N HIS A 118 -6.69 -15.02 3.46
CA HIS A 118 -7.85 -15.11 2.59
C HIS A 118 -8.55 -13.75 2.46
N CYS A 119 -9.87 -13.70 2.42
CA CYS A 119 -10.67 -12.47 2.30
C CYS A 119 -10.41 -11.65 1.02
N GLY A 120 -9.55 -12.12 0.13
CA GLY A 120 -9.08 -11.39 -1.05
C GLY A 120 -7.98 -10.37 -0.75
N TRP A 121 -7.34 -10.47 0.43
CA TRP A 121 -6.14 -9.70 0.79
C TRP A 121 -4.84 -10.40 0.39
N THR A 122 -4.86 -11.71 0.20
CA THR A 122 -3.71 -12.51 -0.18
C THR A 122 -4.09 -13.43 -1.35
N PRO A 123 -3.22 -13.55 -2.38
CA PRO A 123 -2.00 -12.78 -2.62
C PRO A 123 -2.31 -11.37 -3.15
N ASP A 124 -1.60 -10.37 -2.62
CA ASP A 124 -1.61 -8.99 -3.10
C ASP A 124 -0.23 -8.67 -3.70
N PHE A 125 -0.10 -8.81 -5.01
CA PHE A 125 1.17 -8.60 -5.69
C PHE A 125 1.44 -7.12 -5.95
N VAL A 126 2.60 -6.63 -5.47
CA VAL A 126 3.06 -5.25 -5.67
C VAL A 126 4.44 -5.25 -6.30
N LEU A 127 4.63 -4.39 -7.30
CA LEU A 127 5.93 -4.19 -7.93
C LEU A 127 6.84 -3.47 -6.94
N ARG A 128 7.95 -4.10 -6.50
CA ARG A 128 8.81 -3.57 -5.44
C ARG A 128 10.30 -3.63 -5.75
N LEU A 129 10.75 -4.59 -6.59
CA LEU A 129 12.15 -4.80 -6.90
C LEU A 129 12.39 -4.61 -8.40
N PHE A 130 13.34 -3.75 -8.77
CA PHE A 130 13.66 -3.43 -10.17
C PHE A 130 15.04 -2.79 -10.29
N ARG A 131 15.57 -2.70 -11.50
CA ARG A 131 16.82 -1.95 -11.75
C ARG A 131 16.54 -0.45 -11.73
N LEU A 132 17.48 0.29 -11.15
CA LEU A 132 17.43 1.77 -11.11
C LEU A 132 17.24 2.33 -12.52
N GLY A 133 16.29 3.24 -12.67
CA GLY A 133 15.90 3.82 -13.97
C GLY A 133 14.89 3.02 -14.78
N GLN A 134 14.62 1.75 -14.46
CA GLN A 134 13.67 0.92 -15.21
C GLN A 134 12.21 1.05 -14.78
N ALA A 135 11.93 1.67 -13.63
CA ALA A 135 10.57 1.94 -13.19
C ALA A 135 10.50 3.25 -12.39
N ARG A 136 9.35 3.91 -12.44
CA ARG A 136 9.03 5.10 -11.64
C ARG A 136 7.59 5.05 -11.17
N PHE A 137 7.31 5.74 -10.08
CA PHE A 137 5.95 5.90 -9.58
C PHE A 137 5.19 6.90 -10.44
N SER A 138 3.89 6.63 -10.66
CA SER A 138 3.00 7.57 -11.32
C SER A 138 2.72 8.78 -10.42
N ASP A 139 2.41 9.93 -11.04
CA ASP A 139 2.03 11.16 -10.33
C ASP A 139 0.56 11.16 -9.87
N ASP A 140 -0.10 10.00 -9.90
CA ASP A 140 -1.48 9.87 -9.46
C ASP A 140 -1.61 10.21 -7.97
N TRP A 141 -2.50 11.13 -7.62
CA TRP A 141 -2.72 11.58 -6.24
C TRP A 141 -3.28 10.49 -5.32
N VAL A 142 -4.01 9.55 -5.90
CA VAL A 142 -4.63 8.42 -5.20
C VAL A 142 -4.35 7.19 -6.05
N HIS A 143 -3.72 6.17 -5.46
CA HIS A 143 -3.28 4.94 -6.13
C HIS A 143 -2.06 5.13 -7.03
N GLU A 144 -0.98 5.74 -6.48
CA GLU A 144 0.31 5.72 -7.13
C GLU A 144 0.70 4.26 -7.44
N SER A 145 1.14 4.03 -8.64
CA SER A 145 1.60 2.72 -9.08
C SER A 145 3.02 2.83 -9.62
N LEU A 146 3.88 1.90 -9.21
CA LEU A 146 5.18 1.76 -9.82
C LEU A 146 4.98 1.17 -11.23
N ARG A 147 5.46 1.89 -12.24
CA ARG A 147 5.31 1.49 -13.65
C ARG A 147 6.67 1.38 -14.31
N PRO A 148 6.87 0.36 -15.15
CA PRO A 148 8.06 0.32 -16.00
C PRO A 148 8.21 1.60 -16.82
N SER A 149 9.42 2.18 -16.83
CA SER A 149 9.73 3.39 -17.59
C SER A 149 9.92 3.12 -19.09
N GLN A 150 10.09 1.84 -19.47
CA GLN A 150 10.35 1.41 -20.85
C GLN A 150 9.46 0.23 -21.23
N GLN A 151 9.15 0.11 -22.52
CA GLN A 151 8.51 -1.10 -23.04
C GLN A 151 9.49 -2.28 -22.99
N GLY A 152 8.97 -3.48 -22.78
CA GLY A 152 9.78 -4.70 -22.78
C GLY A 152 10.35 -5.12 -21.42
N VAL A 153 10.12 -4.37 -20.34
CA VAL A 153 10.46 -4.84 -18.99
C VAL A 153 9.58 -6.04 -18.63
N ARG A 154 10.20 -7.19 -18.40
CA ARG A 154 9.50 -8.40 -18.00
C ARG A 154 9.19 -8.36 -16.51
N ILE A 155 7.93 -8.54 -16.14
CA ILE A 155 7.50 -8.63 -14.73
C ILE A 155 7.49 -10.10 -14.31
N ILE A 156 8.17 -10.39 -13.19
CA ILE A 156 8.28 -11.73 -12.60
C ILE A 156 7.70 -11.67 -11.19
N ARG A 157 6.93 -12.68 -10.81
CA ARG A 157 6.37 -12.80 -9.45
C ARG A 157 7.29 -13.62 -8.56
N LEU A 158 7.62 -13.06 -7.40
CA LEU A 158 8.29 -13.79 -6.34
C LEU A 158 7.28 -14.65 -5.56
N ARG A 159 7.79 -15.63 -4.83
CA ARG A 159 6.97 -16.61 -4.09
C ARG A 159 6.81 -16.25 -2.63
N HIS A 160 7.88 -15.75 -2.00
CA HIS A 160 7.88 -15.47 -0.58
C HIS A 160 7.29 -14.10 -0.29
N PRO A 161 6.45 -13.96 0.76
CA PRO A 161 5.74 -12.72 1.00
C PRO A 161 6.59 -11.68 1.72
N LEU A 162 6.28 -10.43 1.42
CA LEU A 162 6.59 -9.26 2.23
C LEU A 162 5.56 -9.18 3.36
N LEU A 163 5.99 -9.12 4.60
CA LEU A 163 5.10 -8.95 5.75
C LEU A 163 4.69 -7.49 5.85
N HIS A 164 3.38 -7.23 5.98
CA HIS A 164 2.82 -5.87 5.98
C HIS A 164 1.97 -5.64 7.25
N TYR A 165 2.48 -4.83 8.17
CA TYR A 165 1.88 -4.51 9.47
C TYR A 165 0.90 -3.33 9.39
N SER A 166 -0.01 -3.36 8.42
CA SER A 166 -0.82 -2.22 8.00
C SER A 166 -1.86 -1.75 9.02
N TYR A 167 -2.38 -2.67 9.83
CA TYR A 167 -3.52 -2.38 10.70
C TYR A 167 -3.30 -2.89 12.12
N PRO A 168 -2.50 -2.19 12.94
CA PRO A 168 -2.27 -2.60 14.34
C PRO A 168 -3.54 -2.53 15.18
N THR A 169 -4.48 -1.63 14.86
CA THR A 169 -5.78 -1.50 15.52
C THR A 169 -6.91 -1.30 14.52
N PRO A 170 -8.18 -1.58 14.91
CA PRO A 170 -9.33 -1.30 14.05
C PRO A 170 -9.46 0.18 13.67
N ASP A 171 -9.04 1.10 14.54
CA ASP A 171 -9.08 2.55 14.30
C ASP A 171 -8.27 2.96 13.06
N HIS A 172 -7.08 2.37 12.86
CA HIS A 172 -6.28 2.60 11.65
C HIS A 172 -7.04 2.24 10.38
N TYR A 173 -7.78 1.13 10.41
CA TYR A 173 -8.62 0.73 9.29
C TYR A 173 -9.76 1.72 9.06
N TRP A 174 -10.47 2.14 10.11
CA TRP A 174 -11.61 3.06 10.00
C TRP A 174 -11.22 4.42 9.45
N ARG A 175 -10.13 5.02 9.93
CA ARG A 175 -9.61 6.30 9.41
C ARG A 175 -9.26 6.20 7.92
N LYS A 176 -8.61 5.12 7.53
CA LYS A 176 -8.27 4.87 6.13
C LYS A 176 -9.52 4.71 5.27
N LEU A 177 -10.49 3.94 5.75
CA LEU A 177 -11.76 3.70 5.08
C LEU A 177 -12.54 5.00 4.85
N GLU A 178 -12.68 5.84 5.88
CA GLU A 178 -13.38 7.12 5.78
C GLU A 178 -12.80 7.99 4.66
N ARG A 179 -11.49 8.19 4.67
CA ARG A 179 -10.80 8.98 3.67
C ARG A 179 -11.02 8.44 2.26
N TYR A 180 -10.76 7.15 2.05
CA TYR A 180 -10.93 6.54 0.73
C TYR A 180 -12.37 6.54 0.21
N SER A 181 -13.34 6.30 1.08
CA SER A 181 -14.76 6.32 0.70
C SER A 181 -15.20 7.71 0.26
N ARG A 182 -14.79 8.73 1.00
CA ARG A 182 -15.09 10.14 0.69
C ARG A 182 -14.43 10.59 -0.62
N ASP A 183 -13.14 10.31 -0.80
CA ASP A 183 -12.40 10.71 -2.00
C ASP A 183 -12.95 10.01 -3.25
N TRP A 184 -13.24 8.71 -3.15
CA TRP A 184 -13.86 7.96 -4.23
C TRP A 184 -15.24 8.54 -4.61
N ALA A 185 -16.08 8.87 -3.63
CA ALA A 185 -17.41 9.42 -3.88
C ALA A 185 -17.33 10.80 -4.53
N ARG A 186 -16.46 11.69 -4.04
CA ARG A 186 -16.23 13.03 -4.60
C ARG A 186 -15.75 12.97 -6.05
N GLN A 187 -14.77 12.12 -6.34
CA GLN A 187 -14.24 11.95 -7.70
C GLN A 187 -15.33 11.48 -8.67
N ARG A 188 -16.20 10.55 -8.26
CA ARG A 188 -17.28 10.06 -9.11
C ARG A 188 -18.41 11.07 -9.26
N HIS A 189 -18.74 11.78 -8.20
CA HIS A 189 -19.72 12.85 -8.25
C HIS A 189 -19.26 13.98 -9.20
N ALA A 190 -18.00 14.37 -9.15
CA ALA A 190 -17.42 15.36 -10.06
C ALA A 190 -17.48 14.92 -11.54
N ARG A 191 -17.48 13.59 -11.79
CA ARG A 191 -17.69 13.01 -13.14
C ARG A 191 -19.18 12.84 -13.51
N GLY A 192 -20.10 13.45 -12.75
CA GLY A 192 -21.54 13.36 -12.97
C GLY A 192 -22.18 11.99 -12.63
N GLN A 193 -21.43 11.06 -12.02
CA GLN A 193 -21.97 9.75 -11.67
C GLN A 193 -22.90 9.87 -10.47
N ARG A 194 -23.98 9.11 -10.51
CA ARG A 194 -25.01 9.04 -9.45
C ARG A 194 -25.26 7.59 -9.07
N THR A 195 -25.87 7.39 -7.91
CA THR A 195 -26.20 6.05 -7.40
C THR A 195 -27.51 6.06 -6.63
N SER A 196 -27.97 4.89 -6.21
CA SER A 196 -29.16 4.70 -5.37
C SER A 196 -28.79 4.01 -4.06
N MET A 197 -29.66 4.13 -3.04
CA MET A 197 -29.52 3.42 -1.78
C MET A 197 -29.51 1.89 -1.98
N GLY A 198 -30.36 1.39 -2.87
CA GLY A 198 -30.40 -0.05 -3.21
C GLY A 198 -29.06 -0.54 -3.77
N ARG A 199 -28.39 0.28 -4.64
CA ARG A 199 -27.06 -0.06 -5.15
C ARG A 199 -25.98 -0.02 -4.04
N ALA A 200 -26.09 0.90 -3.09
CA ALA A 200 -25.18 0.94 -1.94
C ALA A 200 -25.33 -0.33 -1.10
N ALA A 201 -26.56 -0.70 -0.73
CA ALA A 201 -26.84 -1.91 0.04
C ALA A 201 -26.36 -3.18 -0.68
N LEU A 202 -26.69 -3.31 -1.97
CA LEU A 202 -26.27 -4.45 -2.78
C LEU A 202 -24.74 -4.54 -2.89
N SER A 203 -24.04 -3.41 -3.02
CA SER A 203 -22.58 -3.42 -3.11
C SER A 203 -21.92 -3.96 -1.83
N GLY A 204 -22.46 -3.61 -0.65
CA GLY A 204 -22.01 -4.15 0.62
C GLY A 204 -22.26 -5.65 0.74
N LEU A 205 -23.47 -6.11 0.40
CA LEU A 205 -23.82 -7.53 0.42
C LEU A 205 -22.92 -8.35 -0.52
N VAL A 206 -22.76 -7.89 -1.77
CA VAL A 206 -21.91 -8.57 -2.76
C VAL A 206 -20.45 -8.61 -2.29
N ALA A 207 -19.95 -7.53 -1.70
CA ALA A 207 -18.59 -7.49 -1.15
C ALA A 207 -18.41 -8.53 -0.04
N PHE A 208 -19.39 -8.65 0.88
CA PHE A 208 -19.34 -9.66 1.94
C PHE A 208 -19.36 -11.08 1.37
N VAL A 209 -20.33 -11.40 0.53
CA VAL A 209 -20.45 -12.74 -0.07
C VAL A 209 -19.19 -13.11 -0.83
N ARG A 210 -18.66 -12.17 -1.62
CA ARG A 210 -17.43 -12.39 -2.39
C ARG A 210 -16.21 -12.64 -1.48
N SER A 211 -16.00 -11.81 -0.46
CA SER A 211 -14.82 -11.93 0.40
C SER A 211 -14.91 -13.11 1.35
N TYR A 212 -16.07 -13.36 1.95
CA TYR A 212 -16.24 -14.40 2.95
C TYR A 212 -16.35 -15.80 2.33
N PHE A 213 -17.18 -15.96 1.29
CA PHE A 213 -17.40 -17.27 0.67
C PHE A 213 -16.48 -17.51 -0.53
N LEU A 214 -16.45 -16.63 -1.53
CA LEU A 214 -15.70 -16.87 -2.76
C LEU A 214 -14.19 -16.67 -2.59
N ARG A 215 -13.77 -15.80 -1.66
CA ARG A 215 -12.36 -15.58 -1.29
C ARG A 215 -11.98 -16.28 0.02
N LEU A 216 -12.80 -17.26 0.44
CA LEU A 216 -12.55 -18.17 1.55
C LEU A 216 -12.24 -17.45 2.89
N GLY A 217 -12.81 -16.26 3.11
CA GLY A 217 -12.56 -15.48 4.33
C GLY A 217 -12.92 -16.22 5.62
N PHE A 218 -13.85 -17.20 5.56
CA PHE A 218 -14.19 -18.05 6.70
C PHE A 218 -13.01 -18.91 7.19
N LEU A 219 -11.99 -19.16 6.36
CA LEU A 219 -10.79 -19.89 6.76
C LEU A 219 -9.85 -19.08 7.66
N ASP A 220 -9.96 -17.75 7.68
CA ASP A 220 -9.25 -16.90 8.63
C ASP A 220 -10.01 -16.73 9.95
N GLY A 221 -11.03 -17.58 10.21
CA GLY A 221 -11.78 -17.64 11.46
C GLY A 221 -12.55 -16.37 11.79
N ALA A 222 -12.63 -16.01 13.07
CA ALA A 222 -13.34 -14.82 13.54
C ALA A 222 -12.76 -13.53 12.95
N MET A 223 -11.43 -13.46 12.76
CA MET A 223 -10.79 -12.29 12.17
C MET A 223 -11.12 -12.16 10.68
N GLY A 224 -11.22 -13.28 9.96
CA GLY A 224 -11.70 -13.29 8.58
C GLY A 224 -13.13 -12.77 8.45
N PHE A 225 -14.04 -13.16 9.36
CA PHE A 225 -15.39 -12.61 9.41
C PHE A 225 -15.38 -11.09 9.66
N ALA A 226 -14.58 -10.62 10.63
CA ALA A 226 -14.44 -9.18 10.91
C ALA A 226 -13.94 -8.42 9.68
N VAL A 227 -12.86 -8.87 9.04
CA VAL A 227 -12.30 -8.24 7.85
C VAL A 227 -13.30 -8.21 6.70
N CYS A 228 -14.03 -9.31 6.45
CA CYS A 228 -15.04 -9.36 5.39
C CYS A 228 -16.22 -8.42 5.66
N THR A 229 -16.64 -8.30 6.93
CA THR A 229 -17.67 -7.33 7.35
C THR A 229 -17.20 -5.88 7.13
N MET A 230 -15.96 -5.57 7.50
CA MET A 230 -15.37 -4.24 7.30
C MET A 230 -15.22 -3.91 5.80
N GLN A 231 -14.87 -4.87 4.95
CA GLN A 231 -14.86 -4.70 3.49
C GLN A 231 -16.26 -4.45 2.93
N ALA A 232 -17.28 -5.13 3.46
CA ALA A 232 -18.67 -4.89 3.10
C ALA A 232 -19.13 -3.47 3.46
N GLN A 233 -18.77 -3.00 4.67
CA GLN A 233 -19.02 -1.63 5.11
C GLN A 233 -18.30 -0.61 4.22
N ALA A 234 -17.05 -0.89 3.82
CA ALA A 234 -16.31 -0.06 2.88
C ALA A 234 -17.02 0.05 1.52
N ALA A 235 -17.48 -1.08 1.01
CA ALA A 235 -18.22 -1.11 -0.25
C ALA A 235 -19.56 -0.37 -0.17
N PHE A 236 -20.29 -0.55 0.91
CA PHE A 236 -21.54 0.20 1.17
C PHE A 236 -21.23 1.70 1.32
N GLY A 237 -20.29 2.07 2.19
CA GLY A 237 -19.98 3.45 2.59
C GLY A 237 -19.64 4.35 1.40
N LYS A 238 -18.77 3.91 0.48
CA LYS A 238 -18.42 4.70 -0.69
C LYS A 238 -19.59 4.98 -1.64
N TYR A 239 -20.52 4.03 -1.81
CA TYR A 239 -21.73 4.26 -2.62
C TYR A 239 -22.77 5.08 -1.84
N PHE A 240 -22.84 4.93 -0.52
CA PHE A 240 -23.71 5.73 0.33
C PHE A 240 -23.27 7.21 0.31
N GLU A 241 -21.98 7.50 0.44
CA GLU A 241 -21.42 8.85 0.28
C GLU A 241 -21.80 9.45 -1.09
N LEU A 242 -21.63 8.69 -2.17
CA LEU A 242 -21.98 9.14 -3.51
C LEU A 242 -23.51 9.40 -3.62
N TYR A 243 -24.34 8.59 -2.97
CA TYR A 243 -25.78 8.80 -2.91
C TYR A 243 -26.12 10.10 -2.20
N CYS A 244 -25.50 10.38 -1.04
CA CYS A 244 -25.70 11.61 -0.30
C CYS A 244 -25.30 12.85 -1.14
N LEU A 245 -24.12 12.84 -1.76
CA LEU A 245 -23.69 13.92 -2.65
C LEU A 245 -24.67 14.12 -3.82
N SER A 246 -25.22 13.04 -4.37
CA SER A 246 -26.18 13.09 -5.48
C SER A 246 -27.54 13.68 -5.07
N ARG A 247 -27.90 13.62 -3.80
CA ARG A 247 -29.13 14.21 -3.25
C ARG A 247 -28.97 15.69 -2.92
N HIS A 248 -27.86 16.10 -2.31
CA HIS A 248 -27.64 17.50 -1.93
C HIS A 248 -27.63 18.45 -3.12
N GLY A 249 -27.22 17.99 -4.30
CA GLY A 249 -27.38 18.75 -5.55
C GLY A 249 -28.82 18.93 -6.04
N ARG A 250 -29.81 18.33 -5.35
CA ARG A 250 -31.27 18.45 -5.60
C ARG A 250 -32.01 19.14 -4.45
N SER A 251 -31.35 19.48 -3.35
CA SER A 251 -32.00 20.08 -2.20
C SER A 251 -32.28 21.54 -2.48
N GLN A 252 -33.55 21.92 -2.39
CA GLN A 252 -34.03 23.30 -2.27
C GLN A 252 -33.29 24.04 -1.15
N PRO A 253 -33.20 25.38 -1.23
CA PRO A 253 -32.70 26.17 -0.13
C PRO A 253 -33.47 25.82 1.16
N LEU A 254 -32.72 25.72 2.25
CA LEU A 254 -33.29 25.56 3.59
C LEU A 254 -34.30 26.68 3.85
N PRO A 255 -35.44 26.40 4.47
CA PRO A 255 -36.45 27.40 4.81
C PRO A 255 -35.89 28.45 5.76
#